data_aac44c062fa508918a130458854151b3
#
_entry.id   aac44c062fa508918a130458854151b3
#
_cell.length_a   1.000
_cell.length_b   1.000
_cell.length_c   1.000
_cell.angle_alpha   90.00
_cell.angle_beta   90.00
_cell.angle_gamma   90.00
#
_symmetry.space_group_name_H-M   'P 1'
#
loop_
_entity.id
_entity.type
_entity.pdbx_description
1 polymer ?
#
loop_
_entity_poly.entity_id
_entity_poly.type
_entity_poly.pdbx_seq_one_letter_code
_entity_poly.pdbx_strand_id
1 'polypeptide(L)'
;MGPAQREINVRHGGALSLADQVFRFKRIVKEVAIQHEMHATFMARPITNEAGSALHIHQSVMNEKGENIFSNKDGSENNNFAFFIGGLQKYMPDSLLIFAPYANSYRRFLSYWYSPVTLEWALDNRMVGRRFPDSDQDNRRRENGLGCSDVI
;
A
#
# COMPACT_ATOMS: atom_id res chain seq x y z
N MET A 1 5.71 -14.75 -4.81
CA MET A 1 6.24 -13.66 -5.66
C MET A 1 6.43 -14.22 -7.05
N GLY A 2 6.21 -13.40 -8.08
CA GLY A 2 6.44 -13.78 -9.47
C GLY A 2 7.94 -13.86 -9.84
N PRO A 3 8.27 -14.36 -11.03
CA PRO A 3 9.64 -14.45 -11.51
C PRO A 3 10.34 -13.08 -11.50
N ALA A 4 11.55 -13.02 -10.96
CA ALA A 4 12.36 -11.81 -10.79
C ALA A 4 11.70 -10.66 -10.01
N GLN A 5 10.53 -10.86 -9.42
CA GLN A 5 9.86 -9.87 -8.59
C GLN A 5 10.66 -9.61 -7.31
N ARG A 6 10.75 -8.35 -6.92
CA ARG A 6 11.41 -7.90 -5.68
C ARG A 6 10.45 -7.01 -4.90
N GLU A 7 10.50 -7.13 -3.59
CA GLU A 7 9.81 -6.25 -2.66
C GLU A 7 10.84 -5.39 -1.92
N ILE A 8 10.56 -4.10 -1.82
CA ILE A 8 11.42 -3.14 -1.16
C ILE A 8 10.60 -2.36 -0.15
N ASN A 9 11.05 -2.40 1.09
CA ASN A 9 10.45 -1.67 2.18
C ASN A 9 11.19 -0.34 2.39
N VAL A 10 10.44 0.74 2.48
CA VAL A 10 10.96 2.07 2.74
C VAL A 10 10.76 2.39 4.22
N ARG A 11 11.76 3.02 4.87
CA ARG A 11 11.63 3.46 6.26
C ARG A 11 10.51 4.48 6.37
N HIS A 12 9.65 4.34 7.38
CA HIS A 12 8.55 5.28 7.63
C HIS A 12 9.05 6.72 7.86
N GLY A 13 8.21 7.68 7.55
CA GLY A 13 8.52 9.11 7.66
C GLY A 13 7.32 9.98 7.32
N GLY A 14 7.55 11.28 7.19
CA GLY A 14 6.52 12.23 6.77
C GLY A 14 5.99 11.90 5.37
N ALA A 15 4.67 11.99 5.18
CA ALA A 15 3.99 11.53 3.97
C ALA A 15 4.56 12.14 2.67
N LEU A 16 4.76 13.45 2.63
CA LEU A 16 5.27 14.14 1.44
C LEU A 16 6.71 13.72 1.12
N SER A 17 7.59 13.73 2.13
CA SER A 17 8.99 13.33 1.97
C SER A 17 9.10 11.88 1.50
N LEU A 18 8.24 10.99 1.99
CA LEU A 18 8.23 9.60 1.61
C LEU A 18 7.71 9.40 0.17
N ALA A 19 6.70 10.15 -0.24
CA ALA A 19 6.21 10.15 -1.61
C ALA A 19 7.31 10.57 -2.60
N ASP A 20 8.07 11.64 -2.29
CA ASP A 20 9.21 12.09 -3.07
C ASP A 20 10.32 11.02 -3.15
N GLN A 21 10.59 10.32 -2.06
CA GLN A 21 11.58 9.23 -2.02
C GLN A 21 11.14 8.08 -2.93
N VAL A 22 9.87 7.65 -2.87
CA VAL A 22 9.34 6.58 -3.72
C VAL A 22 9.37 6.96 -5.19
N PHE A 23 9.03 8.21 -5.53
CA PHE A 23 9.12 8.71 -6.91
C PHE A 23 10.55 8.64 -7.45
N ARG A 24 11.52 9.17 -6.69
CA ARG A 24 12.95 9.15 -7.07
C ARG A 24 13.48 7.72 -7.15
N PHE A 25 13.10 6.87 -6.19
CA PHE A 25 13.49 5.47 -6.16
C PHE A 25 13.08 4.75 -7.45
N LYS A 26 11.82 4.87 -7.88
CA LYS A 26 11.35 4.24 -9.11
C LYS A 26 12.16 4.68 -10.35
N ARG A 27 12.51 5.95 -10.41
CA ARG A 27 13.32 6.51 -11.50
C ARG A 27 14.74 5.95 -11.47
N ILE A 28 15.40 6.03 -10.32
CA ILE A 28 16.79 5.56 -10.16
C ILE A 28 16.92 4.08 -10.48
N VAL A 29 16.00 3.24 -10.00
CA VAL A 29 16.02 1.80 -10.28
C VAL A 29 15.94 1.52 -11.78
N LYS A 30 15.11 2.24 -12.53
CA LYS A 30 15.01 2.10 -13.99
C LYS A 30 16.32 2.53 -14.68
N GLU A 31 16.91 3.64 -14.28
CA GLU A 31 18.16 4.16 -14.84
C GLU A 31 19.32 3.21 -14.58
N VAL A 32 19.44 2.70 -13.36
CA VAL A 32 20.50 1.73 -13.00
C VAL A 32 20.32 0.40 -13.73
N ALA A 33 19.08 -0.08 -13.86
CA ALA A 33 18.82 -1.32 -14.61
C ALA A 33 19.32 -1.22 -16.06
N ILE A 34 19.06 -0.09 -16.73
CA ILE A 34 19.53 0.15 -18.11
C ILE A 34 21.06 0.10 -18.18
N GLN A 35 21.78 0.67 -17.22
CA GLN A 35 23.26 0.63 -17.18
C GLN A 35 23.81 -0.78 -17.04
N HIS A 36 23.01 -1.72 -16.54
CA HIS A 36 23.35 -3.13 -16.39
C HIS A 36 22.67 -4.03 -17.45
N GLU A 37 22.22 -3.46 -18.56
CA GLU A 37 21.54 -4.18 -19.64
C GLU A 37 20.30 -4.95 -19.17
N MET A 38 19.65 -4.46 -18.11
CA MET A 38 18.43 -5.01 -17.53
C MET A 38 17.25 -4.06 -17.73
N HIS A 39 16.05 -4.58 -17.58
CA HIS A 39 14.83 -3.78 -17.58
C HIS A 39 14.10 -3.88 -16.24
N ALA A 40 13.90 -2.76 -15.57
CA ALA A 40 13.10 -2.66 -14.36
C ALA A 40 11.71 -2.09 -14.68
N THR A 41 10.68 -2.79 -14.24
CA THR A 41 9.29 -2.35 -14.41
C THR A 41 8.57 -2.23 -13.09
N PHE A 42 7.72 -1.22 -12.97
CA PHE A 42 6.76 -1.04 -11.87
C PHE A 42 5.31 -1.23 -12.35
N MET A 43 5.12 -1.91 -13.48
CA MET A 43 3.77 -2.25 -13.93
C MET A 43 3.05 -3.09 -12.88
N ALA A 44 1.76 -2.82 -12.67
CA ALA A 44 0.96 -3.54 -11.70
C ALA A 44 0.85 -5.04 -12.00
N ARG A 45 0.85 -5.42 -13.28
CA ARG A 45 0.89 -6.82 -13.72
C ARG A 45 1.63 -6.97 -15.05
N PRO A 46 2.96 -7.08 -15.03
CA PRO A 46 3.78 -7.16 -16.23
C PRO A 46 3.60 -8.50 -16.97
N ILE A 47 3.35 -9.60 -16.26
CA ILE A 47 3.19 -10.96 -16.81
C ILE A 47 1.78 -11.45 -16.48
N THR A 48 1.02 -11.88 -17.50
CA THR A 48 -0.41 -12.16 -17.39
C THR A 48 -0.74 -13.27 -16.39
N ASN A 49 0.07 -14.33 -16.33
CA ASN A 49 -0.19 -15.51 -15.49
C ASN A 49 0.69 -15.53 -14.23
N GLU A 50 1.21 -14.39 -13.81
CA GLU A 50 2.07 -14.28 -12.65
C GLU A 50 1.50 -13.27 -11.63
N ALA A 51 2.06 -13.29 -10.44
CA ALA A 51 1.65 -12.34 -9.40
C ALA A 51 1.89 -10.88 -9.82
N GLY A 52 0.93 -10.02 -9.52
CA GLY A 52 1.06 -8.58 -9.73
C GLY A 52 1.93 -7.91 -8.67
N SER A 53 2.29 -6.66 -8.94
CA SER A 53 3.06 -5.80 -8.05
C SER A 53 2.17 -4.73 -7.43
N ALA A 54 2.23 -4.59 -6.12
CA ALA A 54 1.47 -3.63 -5.34
C ALA A 54 2.35 -2.50 -4.80
N LEU A 55 1.72 -1.42 -4.40
CA LEU A 55 2.24 -0.42 -3.49
C LEU A 55 1.42 -0.49 -2.20
N HIS A 56 1.97 -1.09 -1.16
CA HIS A 56 1.33 -1.11 0.15
C HIS A 56 1.67 0.17 0.90
N ILE A 57 0.65 0.87 1.39
CA ILE A 57 0.81 2.10 2.15
C ILE A 57 0.37 1.82 3.59
N HIS A 58 1.34 1.86 4.50
CA HIS A 58 1.08 1.80 5.93
C HIS A 58 0.89 3.22 6.47
N GLN A 59 -0.15 3.42 7.25
CA GLN A 59 -0.50 4.74 7.79
C GLN A 59 -0.76 4.64 9.28
N SER A 60 -0.10 5.49 10.05
CA SER A 60 -0.44 5.85 11.43
C SER A 60 -0.61 7.36 11.50
N VAL A 61 -1.40 7.84 12.45
CA VAL A 61 -1.62 9.28 12.65
C VAL A 61 -1.20 9.63 14.07
N MET A 62 -0.31 10.61 14.18
CA MET A 62 0.19 11.11 15.45
C MET A 62 -0.46 12.47 15.77
N ASN A 63 -0.73 12.73 17.04
CA ASN A 63 -1.10 14.05 17.50
C ASN A 63 0.14 14.94 17.66
N GLU A 64 -0.05 16.21 18.06
CA GLU A 64 1.04 17.16 18.28
C GLU A 64 2.03 16.73 19.38
N LYS A 65 1.64 15.82 20.26
CA LYS A 65 2.49 15.26 21.32
C LYS A 65 3.27 14.03 20.88
N GLY A 66 3.08 13.57 19.64
CA GLY A 66 3.70 12.35 19.12
C GLY A 66 3.01 11.04 19.56
N GLU A 67 1.78 11.12 20.08
CA GLU A 67 1.00 9.94 20.47
C GLU A 67 0.15 9.44 19.30
N ASN A 68 0.10 8.13 19.10
CA ASN A 68 -0.72 7.52 18.06
C ASN A 68 -2.21 7.66 18.41
N ILE A 69 -2.99 8.30 17.53
CA ILE A 69 -4.42 8.57 17.80
C ILE A 69 -5.34 7.38 17.51
N PHE A 70 -4.83 6.26 17.00
CA PHE A 70 -5.62 5.08 16.69
C PHE A 70 -5.78 4.10 17.85
N SER A 71 -5.06 4.31 18.95
CA SER A 71 -5.10 3.48 20.13
C SER A 71 -5.48 4.26 21.37
N ASN A 72 -6.17 3.61 22.29
CA ASN A 72 -6.29 4.05 23.67
C ASN A 72 -5.02 3.67 24.46
N LYS A 73 -4.86 4.26 25.64
CA LYS A 73 -3.70 3.97 26.53
C LYS A 73 -3.60 2.53 26.99
N ASP A 74 -4.71 1.80 26.98
CA ASP A 74 -4.78 0.36 27.30
C ASP A 74 -4.49 -0.54 26.09
N GLY A 75 -4.16 0.05 24.93
CA GLY A 75 -3.89 -0.68 23.69
C GLY A 75 -5.15 -1.07 22.90
N SER A 76 -6.35 -0.78 23.40
CA SER A 76 -7.59 -1.02 22.65
C SER A 76 -7.75 -0.04 21.49
N GLU A 77 -8.58 -0.41 20.53
CA GLU A 77 -8.97 0.47 19.42
C GLU A 77 -9.87 1.59 19.92
N ASN A 78 -9.74 2.75 19.33
CA ASN A 78 -10.59 3.88 19.65
C ASN A 78 -11.47 4.33 18.46
N ASN A 79 -12.38 5.25 18.73
CA ASN A 79 -13.32 5.73 17.72
C ASN A 79 -12.62 6.43 16.54
N ASN A 80 -11.46 7.08 16.73
CA ASN A 80 -10.74 7.72 15.63
C ASN A 80 -10.29 6.68 14.60
N PHE A 81 -9.87 5.50 15.06
CA PHE A 81 -9.54 4.38 14.19
C PHE A 81 -10.75 3.92 13.38
N ALA A 82 -11.89 3.70 14.03
CA ALA A 82 -13.14 3.31 13.37
C ALA A 82 -13.61 4.37 12.35
N PHE A 83 -13.56 5.64 12.70
CA PHE A 83 -13.91 6.73 11.79
C PHE A 83 -12.97 6.83 10.59
N PHE A 84 -11.68 6.63 10.80
CA PHE A 84 -10.70 6.60 9.72
C PHE A 84 -10.99 5.46 8.73
N ILE A 85 -11.27 4.26 9.24
CA ILE A 85 -11.68 3.11 8.41
C ILE A 85 -12.95 3.44 7.62
N GLY A 86 -13.98 3.94 8.28
CA GLY A 86 -15.26 4.29 7.65
C GLY A 86 -15.10 5.35 6.55
N GLY A 87 -14.26 6.36 6.78
CA GLY A 87 -13.92 7.36 5.77
C GLY A 87 -13.27 6.75 4.54
N LEU A 88 -12.32 5.83 4.74
CA LEU A 88 -11.68 5.13 3.64
C LEU A 88 -12.63 4.19 2.89
N GLN A 89 -13.55 3.53 3.59
CA GLN A 89 -14.59 2.72 2.93
C GLN A 89 -15.47 3.55 2.02
N LYS A 90 -15.83 4.73 2.49
CA LYS A 90 -16.69 5.64 1.74
C LYS A 90 -16.02 6.22 0.49
N TYR A 91 -14.75 6.64 0.61
CA TYR A 91 -14.09 7.43 -0.44
C TYR A 91 -13.13 6.64 -1.33
N MET A 92 -12.77 5.40 -0.94
CA MET A 92 -11.84 4.59 -1.72
C MET A 92 -12.35 4.26 -3.14
N PRO A 93 -13.64 3.95 -3.38
CA PRO A 93 -14.15 3.70 -4.73
C PRO A 93 -13.88 4.89 -5.66
N ASP A 94 -14.16 6.11 -5.19
CA ASP A 94 -13.97 7.33 -5.98
C ASP A 94 -12.49 7.69 -6.17
N SER A 95 -11.63 7.17 -5.29
CA SER A 95 -10.18 7.38 -5.33
C SER A 95 -9.44 6.31 -6.15
N LEU A 96 -10.14 5.34 -6.72
CA LEU A 96 -9.49 4.20 -7.38
C LEU A 96 -8.61 4.64 -8.56
N LEU A 97 -8.98 5.69 -9.27
CA LEU A 97 -8.16 6.24 -10.35
C LEU A 97 -6.78 6.72 -9.87
N ILE A 98 -6.66 7.16 -8.61
CA ILE A 98 -5.38 7.54 -8.01
C ILE A 98 -4.55 6.31 -7.68
N PHE A 99 -5.18 5.23 -7.19
CA PHE A 99 -4.50 4.01 -6.77
C PHE A 99 -4.25 3.01 -7.90
N ALA A 100 -4.95 3.15 -9.02
CA ALA A 100 -4.90 2.29 -10.19
C ALA A 100 -5.08 3.12 -11.48
N PRO A 101 -4.09 3.99 -11.84
CA PRO A 101 -4.29 5.02 -12.86
C PRO A 101 -4.23 4.50 -14.30
N TYR A 102 -3.72 3.28 -14.54
CA TYR A 102 -3.49 2.76 -15.88
C TYR A 102 -4.34 1.53 -16.19
N ALA A 103 -4.56 1.24 -17.46
CA ALA A 103 -5.27 0.03 -17.88
C ALA A 103 -4.61 -1.27 -17.34
N ASN A 104 -3.28 -1.29 -17.25
CA ASN A 104 -2.55 -2.41 -16.66
C ASN A 104 -2.82 -2.57 -15.16
N SER A 105 -3.10 -1.48 -14.43
CA SER A 105 -3.41 -1.52 -13.01
C SER A 105 -4.59 -2.44 -12.72
N TYR A 106 -5.63 -2.38 -13.54
CA TYR A 106 -6.84 -3.18 -13.38
C TYR A 106 -6.62 -4.68 -13.63
N ARG A 107 -5.58 -5.06 -14.34
CA ARG A 107 -5.21 -6.48 -14.49
C ARG A 107 -4.75 -7.11 -13.19
N ARG A 108 -4.35 -6.30 -12.20
CA ARG A 108 -3.98 -6.79 -10.87
C ARG A 108 -5.19 -7.24 -10.06
N PHE A 109 -6.36 -6.64 -10.26
CA PHE A 109 -7.58 -6.94 -9.50
C PHE A 109 -8.34 -8.18 -10.01
N LEU A 110 -7.65 -9.11 -10.62
CA LEU A 110 -8.25 -10.39 -11.02
C LEU A 110 -8.28 -11.33 -9.82
N SER A 111 -9.43 -11.99 -9.62
CA SER A 111 -9.60 -13.05 -8.62
C SER A 111 -8.53 -14.14 -8.80
N TYR A 112 -8.12 -14.77 -7.72
CA TYR A 112 -7.15 -15.89 -7.63
C TYR A 112 -5.65 -15.57 -7.52
N TRP A 113 -5.21 -14.29 -7.53
CA TRP A 113 -3.78 -13.95 -7.55
C TRP A 113 -3.32 -13.12 -6.34
N TYR A 114 -3.85 -13.38 -5.14
CA TYR A 114 -3.47 -12.70 -3.91
C TYR A 114 -3.61 -11.17 -3.94
N SER A 115 -4.47 -10.68 -4.83
CA SER A 115 -4.77 -9.27 -4.95
C SER A 115 -6.11 -8.99 -4.29
N PRO A 116 -6.21 -8.03 -3.38
CA PRO A 116 -7.50 -7.68 -2.83
C PRO A 116 -8.38 -7.07 -3.91
N VAL A 117 -9.58 -7.62 -4.06
CA VAL A 117 -10.60 -7.15 -5.02
C VAL A 117 -11.79 -6.50 -4.30
N THR A 118 -11.82 -6.52 -2.97
CA THR A 118 -12.89 -5.97 -2.16
C THR A 118 -12.41 -4.81 -1.31
N LEU A 119 -13.36 -3.95 -0.92
CA LEU A 119 -13.12 -2.83 0.00
C LEU A 119 -13.30 -3.25 1.46
N GLU A 120 -13.44 -4.53 1.71
CA GLU A 120 -13.55 -5.08 3.06
C GLU A 120 -12.26 -4.85 3.85
N TRP A 121 -12.41 -4.87 5.16
CA TRP A 121 -11.30 -4.80 6.08
C TRP A 121 -11.27 -6.04 6.98
N ALA A 122 -10.10 -6.44 7.40
CA ALA A 122 -9.96 -7.48 8.40
C ALA A 122 -8.65 -7.31 9.18
N LEU A 123 -8.66 -7.84 10.39
CA LEU A 123 -7.46 -8.00 11.21
C LEU A 123 -6.57 -9.06 10.56
N ASP A 124 -5.34 -8.71 10.33
CA ASP A 124 -4.24 -9.56 9.84
C ASP A 124 -4.54 -10.45 8.62
N ASN A 125 -5.53 -10.09 7.80
CA ASN A 125 -5.90 -10.80 6.60
C ASN A 125 -5.37 -10.09 5.35
N ARG A 126 -4.46 -10.73 4.61
CA ARG A 126 -3.83 -10.20 3.39
C ARG A 126 -4.73 -10.25 2.13
N MET A 127 -5.85 -10.93 2.20
CA MET A 127 -6.77 -11.10 1.07
C MET A 127 -7.76 -9.94 0.94
N VAL A 128 -7.84 -9.06 1.93
CA VAL A 128 -8.71 -7.88 1.91
C VAL A 128 -7.94 -6.62 1.49
N GLY A 129 -8.65 -5.68 0.89
CA GLY A 129 -8.05 -4.41 0.43
C GLY A 129 -7.46 -3.56 1.54
N ARG A 130 -7.89 -3.80 2.78
CA ARG A 130 -7.44 -3.08 3.96
C ARG A 130 -7.15 -4.05 5.09
N ARG A 131 -5.89 -4.14 5.41
CA ARG A 131 -5.40 -4.97 6.49
C ARG A 131 -5.03 -4.10 7.69
N PHE A 132 -5.32 -4.60 8.86
CA PHE A 132 -4.82 -4.09 10.13
C PHE A 132 -3.82 -5.09 10.67
N PRO A 133 -2.51 -4.83 10.52
CA PRO A 133 -1.51 -5.69 11.11
C PRO A 133 -1.68 -5.71 12.62
N ASP A 134 -1.60 -6.90 13.22
CA ASP A 134 -1.51 -7.01 14.67
C ASP A 134 -0.25 -6.26 15.13
N SER A 135 -0.42 -5.33 16.05
CA SER A 135 0.64 -4.43 16.49
C SER A 135 0.32 -3.86 17.86
N ASP A 136 1.37 -3.55 18.61
CA ASP A 136 1.28 -2.84 19.87
C ASP A 136 0.67 -1.43 19.70
N GLN A 137 0.43 -0.77 20.82
CA GLN A 137 -0.21 0.54 20.89
C GLN A 137 0.52 1.59 20.06
N ASP A 138 1.83 1.65 20.14
CA ASP A 138 2.64 2.70 19.51
C ASP A 138 2.74 2.50 18.00
N ASN A 139 2.68 1.25 17.55
CA ASN A 139 2.82 0.86 16.14
C ASN A 139 1.49 0.60 15.45
N ARG A 140 0.35 0.90 16.08
CA ARG A 140 -0.96 0.68 15.47
C ARG A 140 -1.07 1.47 14.17
N ARG A 141 -1.32 0.73 13.11
CA ARG A 141 -1.34 1.26 11.74
C ARG A 141 -2.32 0.50 10.88
N ARG A 142 -2.62 1.09 9.77
CA ARG A 142 -3.40 0.48 8.70
C ARG A 142 -2.52 0.25 7.48
N GLU A 143 -2.74 -0.85 6.79
CA GLU A 143 -2.18 -1.15 5.48
C GLU A 143 -3.24 -1.00 4.39
N ASN A 144 -2.96 -0.22 3.36
CA ASN A 144 -3.74 -0.17 2.13
C ASN A 144 -3.06 -1.03 1.06
N GLY A 145 -3.65 -2.16 0.74
CA GLY A 145 -3.17 -3.10 -0.28
C GLY A 145 -3.74 -2.85 -1.68
N LEU A 146 -4.63 -1.89 -1.86
CA LEU A 146 -5.26 -1.60 -3.17
C LEU A 146 -4.35 -0.83 -4.13
N GLY A 147 -3.33 -0.12 -3.62
CA GLY A 147 -2.39 0.60 -4.46
C GLY A 147 -1.65 -0.30 -5.42
N CYS A 148 -1.54 0.11 -6.69
CA CYS A 148 -0.75 -0.56 -7.69
C CYS A 148 0.66 0.03 -7.75
N SER A 149 1.65 -0.78 -8.11
CA SER A 149 3.06 -0.32 -8.15
C SER A 149 3.35 0.71 -9.24
N ASP A 150 2.47 0.85 -10.23
CA ASP A 150 2.53 1.84 -11.29
C ASP A 150 2.00 3.23 -10.92
N VAL A 151 1.44 3.39 -9.73
CA VAL A 151 1.09 4.71 -9.16
C VAL A 151 2.33 5.61 -9.10
N ILE A 152 2.16 6.86 -9.49
CA ILE A 152 3.21 7.90 -9.53
C ILE A 152 3.43 8.47 -8.14
#